data_65071a54b023748c20d8917ade0fb6de
#
_entry.id   65071a54b023748c20d8917ade0fb6de
#
_cell.length_a   1.000
_cell.length_b   1.000
_cell.length_c   1.000
_cell.angle_alpha   90.00
_cell.angle_beta   90.00
_cell.angle_gamma   90.00
#
_symmetry.space_group_name_H-M   'P 1'
#
loop_
_entity.id
_entity.type
_entity.pdbx_description
1 polymer ?
#
loop_
_entity_poly.entity_id
_entity_poly.type
_entity_poly.pdbx_seq_one_letter_code
_entity_poly.pdbx_strand_id
1 'polypeptide(L)'
;PWTEEALAQTRQNLAVAVDWITQQAQTYNAQPKIYYDTGENNLSTFAAYKAGLTEDTTTGTTFYDDVDTLTAQVDVEFIQQQYGTASIGYLIFLPVEGASYSILHYLEDGGNYLNEFSCLYLYDSYAGEKTYNSPTVYAHEILHLFGAADLYVGSRDTFVTQPLAQYVLNTWPDAIMYYTYNSDNGISYDHIEKTLCPL
;
A
#
# COMPACT_ATOMS: atom_id res chain seq x y z
N PRO A 1 -16.34 0.45 -12.87
CA PRO A 1 -15.60 -0.57 -13.62
C PRO A 1 -14.23 -0.04 -14.02
N TRP A 2 -13.26 -0.92 -14.11
CA TRP A 2 -11.93 -0.61 -14.61
C TRP A 2 -11.97 -0.16 -16.07
N THR A 3 -11.20 0.84 -16.40
CA THR A 3 -10.90 1.26 -17.78
C THR A 3 -9.45 0.93 -18.11
N GLU A 4 -9.09 0.89 -19.38
CA GLU A 4 -7.69 0.68 -19.79
C GLU A 4 -6.76 1.76 -19.24
N GLU A 5 -7.21 3.02 -19.23
CA GLU A 5 -6.48 4.13 -18.65
C GLU A 5 -6.23 3.95 -17.15
N ALA A 6 -7.28 3.58 -16.38
CA ALA A 6 -7.17 3.32 -14.95
C ALA A 6 -6.21 2.17 -14.65
N LEU A 7 -6.24 1.10 -15.43
CA LEU A 7 -5.31 -0.02 -15.29
C LEU A 7 -3.86 0.39 -15.61
N ALA A 8 -3.67 1.18 -16.67
CA ALA A 8 -2.35 1.67 -17.03
C ALA A 8 -1.77 2.58 -15.93
N GLN A 9 -2.58 3.52 -15.40
CA GLN A 9 -2.15 4.39 -14.31
C GLN A 9 -1.83 3.59 -13.03
N THR A 10 -2.68 2.61 -12.67
CA THR A 10 -2.43 1.75 -11.50
C THR A 10 -1.11 0.99 -11.63
N ARG A 11 -0.82 0.39 -12.79
CA ARG A 11 0.42 -0.31 -13.04
C ARG A 11 1.64 0.61 -13.06
N GLN A 12 1.50 1.80 -13.62
CA GLN A 12 2.55 2.82 -13.58
C GLN A 12 2.89 3.22 -12.14
N ASN A 13 1.87 3.54 -11.34
CA ASN A 13 2.06 3.90 -9.93
C ASN A 13 2.73 2.76 -9.15
N LEU A 14 2.30 1.53 -9.38
CA LEU A 14 2.89 0.35 -8.74
C LEU A 14 4.36 0.16 -9.12
N ALA A 15 4.71 0.31 -10.39
CA ALA A 15 6.09 0.23 -10.86
C ALA A 15 6.98 1.30 -10.20
N VAL A 16 6.53 2.55 -10.20
CA VAL A 16 7.26 3.67 -9.56
C VAL A 16 7.44 3.43 -8.05
N ALA A 17 6.39 2.93 -7.37
CA ALA A 17 6.44 2.63 -5.94
C ALA A 17 7.46 1.51 -5.63
N VAL A 18 7.43 0.41 -6.37
CA VAL A 18 8.35 -0.73 -6.17
C VAL A 18 9.79 -0.35 -6.50
N ASP A 19 10.02 0.40 -7.57
CA ASP A 19 11.36 0.88 -7.94
C ASP A 19 11.92 1.80 -6.85
N TRP A 20 11.10 2.72 -6.32
CA TRP A 20 11.50 3.61 -5.24
C TRP A 20 11.82 2.83 -3.95
N ILE A 21 10.96 1.88 -3.53
CA ILE A 21 11.22 1.04 -2.35
C ILE A 21 12.54 0.29 -2.51
N THR A 22 12.80 -0.29 -3.69
CA THR A 22 14.03 -1.01 -3.97
C THR A 22 15.27 -0.10 -3.89
N GLN A 23 15.18 1.11 -4.40
CA GLN A 23 16.27 2.10 -4.33
C GLN A 23 16.50 2.56 -2.88
N GLN A 24 15.44 2.86 -2.13
CA GLN A 24 15.56 3.25 -0.72
C GLN A 24 16.18 2.14 0.13
N ALA A 25 15.77 0.88 -0.09
CA ALA A 25 16.36 -0.26 0.61
C ALA A 25 17.86 -0.38 0.41
N GLN A 26 18.38 -0.04 -0.78
CA GLN A 26 19.82 -0.05 -1.05
C GLN A 26 20.60 0.93 -0.17
N THR A 27 20.00 2.04 0.23
CA THR A 27 20.64 3.00 1.15
C THR A 27 20.88 2.40 2.53
N TYR A 28 20.14 1.34 2.87
CA TYR A 28 20.28 0.54 4.11
C TYR A 28 20.96 -0.81 3.89
N ASN A 29 21.66 -0.99 2.77
CA ASN A 29 22.33 -2.24 2.37
C ASN A 29 21.38 -3.45 2.24
N ALA A 30 20.10 -3.21 1.99
CA ALA A 30 19.11 -4.24 1.68
C ALA A 30 18.87 -4.30 0.17
N GLN A 31 18.61 -5.51 -0.34
CA GLN A 31 18.35 -5.75 -1.77
C GLN A 31 17.12 -6.63 -1.92
N PRO A 32 15.92 -6.11 -1.61
CA PRO A 32 14.69 -6.87 -1.77
C PRO A 32 14.45 -7.18 -3.25
N LYS A 33 13.98 -8.39 -3.52
CA LYS A 33 13.42 -8.75 -4.83
C LYS A 33 11.91 -8.72 -4.69
N ILE A 34 11.28 -7.74 -5.30
CA ILE A 34 9.84 -7.56 -5.25
C ILE A 34 9.28 -7.96 -6.62
N TYR A 35 8.41 -8.97 -6.62
CA TYR A 35 7.66 -9.39 -7.81
C TYR A 35 6.23 -8.84 -7.68
N TYR A 36 5.74 -8.22 -8.73
CA TYR A 36 4.43 -7.54 -8.74
C TYR A 36 3.75 -7.66 -10.11
N ASP A 37 2.50 -7.26 -10.23
CA ASP A 37 1.77 -7.29 -11.51
C ASP A 37 2.35 -6.28 -12.50
N THR A 38 2.90 -6.79 -13.60
CA THR A 38 3.38 -5.99 -14.73
C THR A 38 2.38 -5.96 -15.89
N GLY A 39 1.24 -6.64 -15.76
CA GLY A 39 0.27 -6.85 -16.82
C GLY A 39 0.62 -8.01 -17.76
N GLU A 40 1.82 -8.55 -17.67
CA GLU A 40 2.32 -9.65 -18.51
C GLU A 40 2.45 -10.98 -17.75
N ASN A 41 2.29 -10.93 -16.43
CA ASN A 41 2.36 -12.08 -15.54
C ASN A 41 0.98 -12.39 -14.91
N ASN A 42 0.92 -13.48 -14.15
CA ASN A 42 -0.30 -13.98 -13.52
C ASN A 42 -0.44 -13.54 -12.05
N LEU A 43 0.15 -12.42 -11.67
CA LEU A 43 0.12 -11.92 -10.29
C LEU A 43 -1.09 -11.04 -9.98
N SER A 44 -2.03 -10.88 -10.92
CA SER A 44 -3.28 -10.16 -10.68
C SER A 44 -4.51 -10.95 -11.15
N THR A 45 -5.63 -10.69 -10.50
CA THR A 45 -6.94 -11.19 -10.89
C THR A 45 -8.01 -10.13 -10.70
N PHE A 46 -9.14 -10.27 -11.37
CA PHE A 46 -10.28 -9.39 -11.23
C PHE A 46 -11.41 -10.10 -10.50
N ALA A 47 -11.97 -9.43 -9.50
CA ALA A 47 -13.14 -9.91 -8.77
C ALA A 47 -14.27 -8.88 -8.86
N ALA A 48 -15.52 -9.34 -8.90
CA ALA A 48 -16.69 -8.49 -8.82
C ALA A 48 -17.13 -8.35 -7.36
N TYR A 49 -17.24 -7.12 -6.87
CA TYR A 49 -17.73 -6.83 -5.53
C TYR A 49 -19.23 -6.52 -5.57
N LYS A 50 -20.02 -7.27 -4.82
CA LYS A 50 -21.49 -7.25 -4.92
C LYS A 50 -22.13 -6.04 -4.24
N ALA A 51 -21.52 -5.52 -3.19
CA ALA A 51 -22.08 -4.39 -2.41
C ALA A 51 -22.01 -3.03 -3.12
N GLY A 52 -21.37 -2.97 -4.29
CA GLY A 52 -20.98 -1.72 -4.91
C GLY A 52 -19.69 -1.18 -4.27
N LEU A 53 -18.91 -0.43 -5.07
CA LEU A 53 -17.62 0.08 -4.61
C LEU A 53 -17.79 1.55 -4.22
N THR A 54 -17.64 1.82 -2.94
CA THR A 54 -17.49 3.15 -2.32
C THR A 54 -16.52 3.03 -1.17
N GLU A 55 -15.99 4.12 -0.65
CA GLU A 55 -15.15 4.09 0.54
C GLU A 55 -15.89 3.43 1.72
N ASP A 56 -17.14 3.81 1.98
CA ASP A 56 -17.95 3.25 3.06
C ASP A 56 -18.18 1.73 2.96
N THR A 57 -18.31 1.19 1.73
CA THR A 57 -18.55 -0.25 1.51
C THR A 57 -17.26 -1.07 1.45
N THR A 58 -16.12 -0.42 1.40
CA THR A 58 -14.80 -1.05 1.29
C THR A 58 -13.90 -0.79 2.50
N THR A 59 -14.52 -0.42 3.61
CA THR A 59 -13.92 -0.32 4.94
C THR A 59 -14.74 -1.16 5.92
N GLY A 60 -14.08 -1.68 6.97
CA GLY A 60 -14.74 -2.45 8.02
C GLY A 60 -14.81 -3.97 7.77
N THR A 61 -15.30 -4.68 8.77
CA THR A 61 -15.15 -6.14 8.90
C THR A 61 -15.75 -6.94 7.74
N THR A 62 -16.92 -6.55 7.23
CA THR A 62 -17.56 -7.27 6.10
C THR A 62 -16.68 -7.29 4.87
N PHE A 63 -16.07 -6.14 4.53
CA PHE A 63 -15.15 -6.07 3.40
C PHE A 63 -13.87 -6.87 3.66
N TYR A 64 -13.36 -6.84 4.88
CA TYR A 64 -12.16 -7.60 5.26
C TYR A 64 -12.40 -9.11 5.16
N ASP A 65 -13.58 -9.60 5.58
CA ASP A 65 -13.99 -11.00 5.43
C ASP A 65 -14.10 -11.41 3.94
N ASP A 66 -14.60 -10.50 3.09
CA ASP A 66 -14.67 -10.73 1.64
C ASP A 66 -13.28 -10.78 1.00
N VAL A 67 -12.35 -9.90 1.43
CA VAL A 67 -10.94 -9.92 0.98
C VAL A 67 -10.27 -11.21 1.44
N ASP A 68 -10.49 -11.66 2.67
CA ASP A 68 -9.93 -12.93 3.17
C ASP A 68 -10.43 -14.12 2.34
N THR A 69 -11.73 -14.13 2.03
CA THR A 69 -12.33 -15.15 1.16
C THR A 69 -11.71 -15.14 -0.25
N LEU A 70 -11.38 -13.98 -0.79
CA LEU A 70 -10.75 -13.84 -2.10
C LEU A 70 -9.29 -14.31 -2.06
N THR A 71 -8.54 -13.88 -1.07
CA THR A 71 -7.11 -14.21 -0.94
C THR A 71 -6.88 -15.69 -0.62
N ALA A 72 -7.81 -16.33 0.08
CA ALA A 72 -7.77 -17.77 0.33
C ALA A 72 -7.86 -18.64 -0.94
N GLN A 73 -8.25 -18.05 -2.08
CA GLN A 73 -8.28 -18.76 -3.38
C GLN A 73 -6.94 -18.71 -4.11
N VAL A 74 -5.98 -17.94 -3.61
CA VAL A 74 -4.64 -17.82 -4.22
C VAL A 74 -3.82 -19.06 -3.90
N ASP A 75 -3.25 -19.68 -4.92
CA ASP A 75 -2.29 -20.78 -4.75
C ASP A 75 -0.93 -20.23 -4.32
N VAL A 76 -0.82 -20.01 -3.01
CA VAL A 76 0.36 -19.42 -2.36
C VAL A 76 1.60 -20.27 -2.60
N GLU A 77 1.49 -21.60 -2.50
CA GLU A 77 2.61 -22.52 -2.69
C GLU A 77 3.16 -22.44 -4.12
N PHE A 78 2.28 -22.39 -5.10
CA PHE A 78 2.68 -22.25 -6.51
C PHE A 78 3.44 -20.92 -6.73
N ILE A 79 2.93 -19.79 -6.21
CA ILE A 79 3.57 -18.47 -6.35
C ILE A 79 4.93 -18.47 -5.65
N GLN A 80 5.01 -18.97 -4.42
CA GLN A 80 6.26 -19.05 -3.66
C GLN A 80 7.32 -19.88 -4.40
N GLN A 81 6.93 -21.02 -4.98
CA GLN A 81 7.82 -21.86 -5.76
C GLN A 81 8.26 -21.18 -7.06
N GLN A 82 7.31 -20.56 -7.78
CA GLN A 82 7.58 -19.89 -9.05
C GLN A 82 8.56 -18.74 -8.91
N TYR A 83 8.43 -17.94 -7.87
CA TYR A 83 9.22 -16.72 -7.65
C TYR A 83 10.37 -16.90 -6.65
N GLY A 84 10.47 -18.06 -6.01
CA GLY A 84 11.52 -18.35 -5.02
C GLY A 84 11.45 -17.45 -3.79
N THR A 85 10.24 -17.11 -3.34
CA THR A 85 9.99 -16.26 -2.17
C THR A 85 9.23 -17.00 -1.09
N ALA A 86 9.41 -16.61 0.16
CA ALA A 86 8.60 -17.09 1.29
C ALA A 86 7.50 -16.08 1.69
N SER A 87 7.58 -14.84 1.21
CA SER A 87 6.68 -13.76 1.62
C SER A 87 5.75 -13.36 0.49
N ILE A 88 4.47 -13.20 0.79
CA ILE A 88 3.45 -12.70 -0.13
C ILE A 88 2.68 -11.60 0.61
N GLY A 89 2.47 -10.48 -0.07
CA GLY A 89 1.55 -9.42 0.34
C GLY A 89 0.44 -9.26 -0.68
N TYR A 90 -0.73 -8.87 -0.24
CA TYR A 90 -1.90 -8.66 -1.10
C TYR A 90 -2.15 -7.17 -1.29
N LEU A 91 -2.39 -6.76 -2.55
CA LEU A 91 -2.81 -5.42 -2.89
C LEU A 91 -4.21 -5.48 -3.49
N ILE A 92 -5.16 -4.81 -2.87
CA ILE A 92 -6.56 -4.74 -3.30
C ILE A 92 -6.79 -3.38 -3.93
N PHE A 93 -6.87 -3.35 -5.25
CA PHE A 93 -7.09 -2.11 -6.01
C PHE A 93 -8.57 -1.88 -6.24
N LEU A 94 -9.05 -0.68 -5.89
CA LEU A 94 -10.44 -0.27 -5.99
C LEU A 94 -10.60 0.91 -6.95
N PRO A 95 -11.37 0.77 -8.06
CA PRO A 95 -11.53 1.83 -9.06
C PRO A 95 -12.53 2.92 -8.62
N VAL A 96 -12.41 3.37 -7.38
CA VAL A 96 -13.23 4.42 -6.76
C VAL A 96 -12.34 5.38 -5.97
N GLU A 97 -12.95 6.43 -5.42
CA GLU A 97 -12.33 7.40 -4.54
C GLU A 97 -12.32 6.90 -3.09
N GLY A 98 -11.25 7.18 -2.36
CA GLY A 98 -11.12 6.86 -0.94
C GLY A 98 -9.70 7.08 -0.41
N ALA A 99 -9.55 6.99 0.91
CA ALA A 99 -8.28 6.99 1.60
C ALA A 99 -7.70 5.58 1.65
N SER A 100 -6.54 5.36 1.03
CA SER A 100 -5.85 4.07 1.05
C SER A 100 -5.41 3.70 2.46
N TYR A 101 -5.37 2.40 2.75
CA TYR A 101 -5.02 1.89 4.08
C TYR A 101 -4.47 0.47 3.98
N SER A 102 -3.81 0.02 5.05
CA SER A 102 -3.36 -1.37 5.19
C SER A 102 -3.96 -2.05 6.41
N ILE A 103 -4.25 -3.33 6.28
CA ILE A 103 -4.67 -4.20 7.39
C ILE A 103 -3.51 -5.13 7.69
N LEU A 104 -2.99 -5.00 8.90
CA LEU A 104 -1.82 -5.73 9.39
C LEU A 104 -2.22 -6.61 10.57
N HIS A 105 -1.51 -7.70 10.74
CA HIS A 105 -1.63 -8.57 11.91
C HIS A 105 -0.48 -8.31 12.87
N TYR A 106 -0.84 -7.85 14.05
CA TYR A 106 0.07 -7.86 15.17
C TYR A 106 -0.01 -9.23 15.86
N LEU A 107 1.13 -9.83 16.20
CA LEU A 107 1.22 -11.14 16.88
C LEU A 107 0.44 -11.19 18.21
N GLU A 108 0.06 -10.03 18.74
CA GLU A 108 -0.68 -9.88 20.00
C GLU A 108 -2.19 -10.08 19.86
N ASP A 109 -2.74 -10.02 18.68
CA ASP A 109 -4.20 -10.07 18.48
C ASP A 109 -4.81 -11.47 18.69
N GLY A 110 -3.98 -12.49 18.93
CA GLY A 110 -4.38 -13.85 19.43
C GLY A 110 -5.52 -14.52 18.67
N GLY A 111 -5.89 -13.99 17.51
CA GLY A 111 -7.09 -14.28 16.78
C GLY A 111 -6.87 -14.89 15.41
N ASN A 112 -7.94 -15.02 14.68
CA ASN A 112 -7.99 -15.54 13.34
C ASN A 112 -7.13 -14.68 12.41
N TYR A 113 -6.16 -15.29 11.76
CA TYR A 113 -5.32 -14.64 10.77
C TYR A 113 -6.16 -14.31 9.54
N LEU A 114 -6.53 -13.04 9.39
CA LEU A 114 -6.82 -12.49 8.08
C LEU A 114 -5.48 -12.34 7.34
N ASN A 115 -5.47 -12.51 6.03
CA ASN A 115 -4.29 -12.17 5.26
C ASN A 115 -4.02 -10.68 5.33
N GLU A 116 -2.77 -10.28 5.55
CA GLU A 116 -2.39 -8.88 5.48
C GLU A 116 -2.58 -8.34 4.06
N PHE A 117 -3.18 -7.16 3.93
CA PHE A 117 -3.40 -6.54 2.64
C PHE A 117 -3.36 -5.03 2.72
N SER A 118 -2.97 -4.40 1.62
CA SER A 118 -3.14 -2.97 1.40
C SER A 118 -4.31 -2.72 0.46
N CYS A 119 -5.22 -1.85 0.86
CA CYS A 119 -6.34 -1.39 0.06
C CYS A 119 -5.97 -0.07 -0.61
N LEU A 120 -5.91 -0.06 -1.93
CA LEU A 120 -5.43 1.04 -2.74
C LEU A 120 -6.57 1.57 -3.61
N TYR A 121 -7.05 2.77 -3.27
CA TYR A 121 -8.06 3.46 -4.06
C TYR A 121 -7.42 4.12 -5.27
N LEU A 122 -8.13 4.09 -6.40
CA LEU A 122 -7.64 4.68 -7.64
C LEU A 122 -7.59 6.21 -7.57
N TYR A 123 -8.58 6.81 -6.89
CA TYR A 123 -8.68 8.26 -6.75
C TYR A 123 -8.53 8.66 -5.28
N ASP A 124 -7.83 9.78 -5.09
CA ASP A 124 -7.58 10.36 -3.77
C ASP A 124 -8.79 11.17 -3.31
N SER A 125 -9.30 10.88 -2.10
CA SER A 125 -10.42 11.61 -1.50
C SER A 125 -10.05 13.02 -1.01
N TYR A 126 -8.77 13.33 -0.88
CA TYR A 126 -8.29 14.62 -0.35
C TYR A 126 -7.82 15.60 -1.43
N ALA A 127 -7.50 15.12 -2.62
CA ALA A 127 -6.88 15.95 -3.68
C ALA A 127 -7.88 16.63 -4.63
N GLY A 128 -9.19 16.46 -4.42
CA GLY A 128 -10.25 17.02 -5.26
C GLY A 128 -10.67 16.11 -6.42
N GLU A 129 -11.57 16.59 -7.28
CA GLU A 129 -12.30 15.78 -8.26
C GLU A 129 -11.41 14.80 -9.05
N LYS A 130 -11.63 13.49 -8.83
CA LYS A 130 -11.02 12.37 -9.57
C LYS A 130 -9.51 12.48 -9.84
N THR A 131 -8.79 12.99 -8.87
CA THR A 131 -7.32 12.97 -8.92
C THR A 131 -6.83 11.55 -8.63
N TYR A 132 -6.05 10.98 -9.52
CA TYR A 132 -5.43 9.67 -9.27
C TYR A 132 -4.56 9.70 -8.01
N ASN A 133 -4.61 8.65 -7.22
CA ASN A 133 -3.66 8.45 -6.14
C ASN A 133 -2.23 8.41 -6.67
N SER A 134 -1.30 8.96 -5.90
CA SER A 134 0.10 9.03 -6.29
C SER A 134 0.84 7.70 -6.04
N PRO A 135 1.94 7.43 -6.74
CA PRO A 135 2.82 6.32 -6.41
C PRO A 135 3.41 6.41 -4.99
N THR A 136 3.45 7.61 -4.40
CA THR A 136 3.87 7.80 -3.00
C THR A 136 2.90 7.10 -2.03
N VAL A 137 1.57 7.23 -2.26
CA VAL A 137 0.57 6.51 -1.46
C VAL A 137 0.74 4.99 -1.61
N TYR A 138 0.98 4.52 -2.84
CA TYR A 138 1.22 3.09 -3.07
C TYR A 138 2.45 2.59 -2.34
N ALA A 139 3.56 3.34 -2.39
CA ALA A 139 4.79 2.97 -1.68
C ALA A 139 4.58 2.96 -0.15
N HIS A 140 3.87 3.94 0.39
CA HIS A 140 3.52 4.02 1.82
C HIS A 140 2.76 2.77 2.27
N GLU A 141 1.68 2.42 1.56
CA GLU A 141 0.86 1.26 1.92
C GLU A 141 1.61 -0.08 1.73
N ILE A 142 2.44 -0.19 0.69
CA ILE A 142 3.28 -1.38 0.49
C ILE A 142 4.31 -1.52 1.62
N LEU A 143 4.88 -0.41 2.12
CA LEU A 143 5.84 -0.45 3.22
C LEU A 143 5.22 -1.01 4.51
N HIS A 144 3.93 -0.81 4.76
CA HIS A 144 3.24 -1.47 5.85
C HIS A 144 3.35 -3.00 5.77
N LEU A 145 3.23 -3.59 4.58
CA LEU A 145 3.40 -5.03 4.38
C LEU A 145 4.85 -5.52 4.63
N PHE A 146 5.80 -4.61 4.68
CA PHE A 146 7.18 -4.86 5.14
C PHE A 146 7.38 -4.58 6.64
N GLY A 147 6.32 -4.22 7.37
CA GLY A 147 6.34 -3.96 8.80
C GLY A 147 6.66 -2.51 9.19
N ALA A 148 6.67 -1.57 8.23
CA ALA A 148 6.85 -0.17 8.56
C ALA A 148 5.61 0.38 9.28
N ALA A 149 5.84 1.13 10.37
CA ALA A 149 4.79 1.79 11.13
C ALA A 149 4.50 3.18 10.58
N ASP A 150 3.27 3.65 10.76
CA ASP A 150 2.95 5.07 10.63
C ASP A 150 3.69 5.89 11.68
N LEU A 151 4.32 6.97 11.26
CA LEU A 151 5.14 7.80 12.15
C LEU A 151 4.46 9.14 12.53
N TYR A 152 3.16 9.25 12.36
CA TYR A 152 2.34 10.41 12.78
C TYR A 152 1.46 10.07 13.99
N VAL A 153 1.08 11.09 14.74
CA VAL A 153 0.23 10.92 15.93
C VAL A 153 -1.20 10.60 15.53
N GLY A 154 -1.80 9.62 16.20
CA GLY A 154 -3.17 9.18 15.92
C GLY A 154 -3.27 8.02 14.95
N SER A 155 -2.13 7.47 14.52
CA SER A 155 -2.08 6.18 13.82
C SER A 155 -2.48 5.03 14.76
N ARG A 156 -2.62 3.82 14.19
CA ARG A 156 -2.82 2.59 15.00
C ARG A 156 -1.58 2.20 15.79
N ASP A 157 -0.43 2.70 15.42
CA ASP A 157 0.85 2.41 16.05
C ASP A 157 0.99 3.19 17.37
N THR A 158 0.42 2.63 18.43
CA THR A 158 0.29 3.26 19.74
C THR A 158 1.62 3.64 20.40
N PHE A 159 2.74 3.10 19.95
CA PHE A 159 4.08 3.48 20.38
C PHE A 159 4.54 4.81 19.77
N VAL A 160 3.87 5.31 18.72
CA VAL A 160 4.19 6.60 18.11
C VAL A 160 3.62 7.74 18.94
N THR A 161 4.43 8.24 19.83
CA THR A 161 4.10 9.36 20.71
C THR A 161 4.33 10.70 20.04
N GLN A 162 3.72 11.77 20.57
CA GLN A 162 3.95 13.14 20.09
C GLN A 162 5.44 13.52 20.02
N PRO A 163 6.30 13.23 21.05
CA PRO A 163 7.74 13.48 20.93
C PRO A 163 8.42 12.72 19.82
N LEU A 164 8.05 11.45 19.56
CA LEU A 164 8.63 10.65 18.48
C LEU A 164 8.23 11.24 17.12
N ALA A 165 6.95 11.52 16.90
CA ALA A 165 6.46 12.12 15.67
C ALA A 165 7.13 13.48 15.38
N GLN A 166 7.32 14.30 16.42
CA GLN A 166 8.02 15.59 16.28
C GLN A 166 9.51 15.39 15.96
N TYR A 167 10.16 14.37 16.53
CA TYR A 167 11.54 14.04 16.22
C TYR A 167 11.69 13.60 14.76
N VAL A 168 10.77 12.75 14.27
CA VAL A 168 10.72 12.34 12.85
C VAL A 168 10.59 13.57 11.95
N LEU A 169 9.61 14.42 12.21
CA LEU A 169 9.36 15.62 11.41
C LEU A 169 10.58 16.56 11.36
N ASN A 170 11.29 16.72 12.49
CA ASN A 170 12.47 17.59 12.56
C ASN A 170 13.71 16.99 11.90
N THR A 171 13.83 15.66 11.87
CA THR A 171 15.04 14.96 11.41
C THR A 171 14.90 14.48 9.97
N TRP A 172 13.71 14.00 9.62
CA TRP A 172 13.36 13.48 8.28
C TRP A 172 12.03 14.08 7.81
N PRO A 173 11.98 15.38 7.46
CA PRO A 173 10.73 16.08 7.11
C PRO A 173 10.01 15.43 5.90
N ASP A 174 10.76 14.72 5.05
CA ASP A 174 10.24 14.02 3.88
C ASP A 174 10.02 12.52 4.13
N ALA A 175 9.96 12.07 5.40
CA ALA A 175 9.70 10.65 5.72
C ALA A 175 8.35 10.20 5.17
N ILE A 176 8.34 9.18 4.31
CA ILE A 176 7.13 8.68 3.65
C ILE A 176 6.11 8.14 4.65
N MET A 177 6.56 7.51 5.74
CA MET A 177 5.68 6.97 6.79
C MET A 177 5.12 8.05 7.73
N TYR A 178 5.58 9.30 7.60
CA TYR A 178 5.01 10.44 8.31
C TYR A 178 3.96 11.17 7.46
N TYR A 179 4.22 11.35 6.15
CA TYR A 179 3.36 12.12 5.27
C TYR A 179 3.58 11.78 3.79
N THR A 180 2.52 11.49 3.06
CA THR A 180 2.59 11.07 1.65
C THR A 180 2.47 12.24 0.66
N TYR A 181 1.96 13.40 1.07
CA TYR A 181 1.81 14.55 0.19
C TYR A 181 3.07 15.41 0.15
N ASN A 182 3.34 15.99 -1.01
CA ASN A 182 4.35 17.03 -1.16
C ASN A 182 3.70 18.39 -0.96
N SER A 183 4.19 19.18 0.01
CA SER A 183 3.57 20.47 0.39
C SER A 183 3.63 21.53 -0.72
N ASP A 184 4.61 21.44 -1.62
CA ASP A 184 4.95 22.54 -2.53
C ASP A 184 4.86 22.23 -4.03
N ASN A 185 4.84 20.96 -4.46
CA ASN A 185 5.03 20.59 -5.86
C ASN A 185 3.87 19.82 -6.51
N GLY A 186 2.75 19.63 -5.82
CA GLY A 186 1.65 18.84 -6.36
C GLY A 186 1.93 17.33 -6.38
N ILE A 187 1.14 16.59 -7.16
CA ILE A 187 1.27 15.13 -7.28
C ILE A 187 2.20 14.81 -8.45
N SER A 188 3.25 14.03 -8.21
CA SER A 188 4.06 13.42 -9.25
C SER A 188 3.64 11.96 -9.47
N TYR A 189 3.62 11.52 -10.74
CA TYR A 189 3.26 10.16 -11.14
C TYR A 189 4.44 9.37 -11.74
N ASP A 190 5.61 9.98 -11.86
CA ASP A 190 6.80 9.38 -12.47
C ASP A 190 7.95 9.17 -11.48
N HIS A 191 7.86 9.77 -10.30
CA HIS A 191 8.86 9.63 -9.23
C HIS A 191 8.26 9.92 -7.84
N ILE A 192 8.99 9.58 -6.79
CA ILE A 192 8.64 9.84 -5.39
C ILE A 192 9.71 10.71 -4.74
N GLU A 193 9.31 11.90 -4.27
CA GLU A 193 10.17 12.88 -3.58
C GLU A 193 10.17 12.68 -2.05
N LYS A 194 10.17 11.45 -1.59
CA LYS A 194 10.16 11.09 -0.17
C LYS A 194 11.41 10.30 0.18
N THR A 195 11.63 10.14 1.48
CA THR A 195 12.70 9.32 2.03
C THR A 195 12.15 8.24 2.93
N LEU A 196 12.85 7.10 3.00
CA LEU A 196 12.61 6.10 4.01
C LEU A 196 13.48 6.46 5.22
N CYS A 197 12.86 6.73 6.38
CA CYS A 197 13.62 6.96 7.59
C CYS A 197 13.97 5.60 8.27
N PRO A 198 15.04 5.54 9.11
CA PRO A 198 15.51 4.31 9.70
C PRO A 198 14.74 3.89 10.98
N LEU A 199 13.55 4.43 11.22
CA LEU A 199 12.70 4.10 12.37
C LEU A 199 11.59 3.15 12.00
#